data_5bede1ac2b19e0f06c1697998f198c7b
#
_entry.id   5bede1ac2b19e0f06c1697998f198c7b
#
_cell.length_a   1.000
_cell.length_b   1.000
_cell.length_c   1.000
_cell.angle_alpha   90.00
_cell.angle_beta   90.00
_cell.angle_gamma   90.00
#
_symmetry.space_group_name_H-M   'P 1'
#
loop_
_entity.id
_entity.type
_entity.pdbx_description
1 polymer ?
#
loop_
_entity_poly.entity_id
_entity_poly.type
_entity_poly.pdbx_seq_one_letter_code
_entity_poly.pdbx_strand_id
1 'polypeptide(L)'
;MFLPDALEVGRQKIEICRRHGLIGLYPLDNVVDRAATDASLQIFRANEAMMDQADVIIANLTPFRGPGADAGTVYELGYMSARGKFCLGYSNDPTLYADRVRRFTEVTTQDGRLADVDGLTVEDFAHNDNLMMIHALDLYGCPLVTPPQVPADIWHDLTAFEVCVGMAAARLTSAS
;
A
#
# COMPACT_ATOMS: atom_id res chain seq x y z
N MET A 1 7.26 -3.36 -3.29
CA MET A 1 7.39 -4.84 -3.24
C MET A 1 7.53 -5.39 -4.65
N PHE A 2 8.54 -6.23 -4.89
CA PHE A 2 8.84 -6.76 -6.23
C PHE A 2 8.81 -8.29 -6.20
N LEU A 3 7.75 -8.85 -6.78
CA LEU A 3 7.64 -10.28 -7.06
C LEU A 3 8.53 -10.67 -8.25
N PRO A 4 8.91 -11.94 -8.42
CA PRO A 4 9.64 -12.39 -9.61
C PRO A 4 8.93 -12.04 -10.93
N ASP A 5 7.60 -12.03 -10.91
CA ASP A 5 6.69 -11.71 -12.01
C ASP A 5 6.01 -10.34 -11.86
N ALA A 6 6.63 -9.41 -11.12
CA ALA A 6 6.08 -8.08 -10.83
C ALA A 6 5.62 -7.30 -12.08
N LEU A 7 6.29 -7.49 -13.22
CA LEU A 7 5.88 -6.87 -14.49
C LEU A 7 4.54 -7.42 -14.99
N GLU A 8 4.28 -8.71 -14.80
CA GLU A 8 3.01 -9.30 -15.19
C GLU A 8 1.87 -8.83 -14.27
N VAL A 9 2.10 -8.83 -12.97
CA VAL A 9 1.15 -8.27 -11.99
C VAL A 9 0.88 -6.80 -12.28
N GLY A 10 1.90 -6.03 -12.66
CA GLY A 10 1.76 -4.63 -13.08
C GLY A 10 0.85 -4.48 -14.30
N ARG A 11 1.06 -5.29 -15.35
CA ARG A 11 0.20 -5.28 -16.55
C ARG A 11 -1.25 -5.58 -16.22
N GLN A 12 -1.50 -6.56 -15.33
CA GLN A 12 -2.86 -6.90 -14.88
C GLN A 12 -3.51 -5.72 -14.14
N LYS A 13 -2.78 -5.02 -13.28
CA LYS A 13 -3.26 -3.81 -12.59
C LYS A 13 -3.58 -2.68 -13.56
N ILE A 14 -2.72 -2.42 -14.54
CA ILE A 14 -2.95 -1.43 -15.60
C ILE A 14 -4.21 -1.78 -16.39
N GLU A 15 -4.42 -3.05 -16.73
CA GLU A 15 -5.61 -3.52 -17.45
C GLU A 15 -6.88 -3.35 -16.61
N ILE A 16 -6.83 -3.61 -15.29
CA ILE A 16 -7.94 -3.31 -14.37
C ILE A 16 -8.26 -1.81 -14.41
N CYS A 17 -7.26 -0.94 -14.26
CA CYS A 17 -7.46 0.51 -14.36
C CYS A 17 -8.13 0.91 -15.68
N ARG A 18 -7.64 0.37 -16.80
CA ARG A 18 -8.19 0.65 -18.12
C ARG A 18 -9.67 0.25 -18.26
N ARG A 19 -10.07 -0.91 -17.73
CA ARG A 19 -11.47 -1.37 -17.74
C ARG A 19 -12.41 -0.42 -17.00
N HIS A 20 -11.89 0.29 -15.99
CA HIS A 20 -12.63 1.30 -15.22
C HIS A 20 -12.46 2.73 -15.77
N GLY A 21 -11.88 2.90 -16.97
CA GLY A 21 -11.71 4.21 -17.62
C GLY A 21 -10.57 5.05 -17.03
N LEU A 22 -9.64 4.45 -16.30
CA LEU A 22 -8.48 5.09 -15.69
C LEU A 22 -7.19 4.75 -16.43
N ILE A 23 -6.20 5.63 -16.32
CA ILE A 23 -4.82 5.37 -16.77
C ILE A 23 -4.04 4.87 -15.57
N GLY A 24 -3.61 3.60 -15.61
CA GLY A 24 -2.74 3.03 -14.59
C GLY A 24 -1.28 3.43 -14.83
N LEU A 25 -0.62 3.96 -13.80
CA LEU A 25 0.82 4.23 -13.78
C LEU A 25 1.48 3.20 -12.86
N TYR A 26 2.55 2.56 -13.34
CA TYR A 26 3.23 1.51 -12.58
C TYR A 26 4.74 1.78 -12.50
N PRO A 27 5.37 1.76 -11.31
CA PRO A 27 6.77 2.17 -11.12
C PRO A 27 7.80 1.43 -11.97
N LEU A 28 7.53 0.17 -12.34
CA LEU A 28 8.45 -0.63 -13.17
C LEU A 28 8.39 -0.30 -14.66
N ASP A 29 7.50 0.56 -15.11
CA ASP A 29 7.44 1.03 -16.50
C ASP A 29 8.55 2.06 -16.80
N ASN A 30 9.20 2.59 -15.76
CA ASN A 30 10.29 3.54 -15.91
C ASN A 30 11.55 2.86 -16.45
N VAL A 31 12.04 3.35 -17.58
CA VAL A 31 13.30 2.88 -18.20
C VAL A 31 14.48 3.54 -17.49
N VAL A 32 15.16 2.77 -16.63
CA VAL A 32 16.37 3.23 -15.93
C VAL A 32 17.51 2.27 -16.22
N ASP A 33 18.67 2.80 -16.57
CA ASP A 33 19.89 1.99 -16.65
C ASP A 33 20.32 1.54 -15.26
N ARG A 34 20.04 0.30 -14.90
CA ARG A 34 20.37 -0.28 -13.59
C ARG A 34 21.87 -0.45 -13.34
N ALA A 35 22.71 -0.32 -14.38
CA ALA A 35 24.16 -0.36 -14.26
C ALA A 35 24.77 1.02 -13.97
N ALA A 36 24.01 2.10 -14.09
CA ALA A 36 24.46 3.44 -13.77
C ALA A 36 24.75 3.58 -12.25
N THR A 37 25.79 4.34 -11.91
CA THR A 37 26.20 4.56 -10.51
C THR A 37 25.14 5.29 -9.68
N ASP A 38 24.26 6.05 -10.33
CA ASP A 38 23.17 6.80 -9.73
C ASP A 38 21.78 6.19 -10.02
N ALA A 39 21.71 4.92 -10.44
CA ALA A 39 20.47 4.24 -10.81
C ALA A 39 19.37 4.35 -9.73
N SER A 40 19.73 4.22 -8.45
CA SER A 40 18.75 4.35 -7.35
C SER A 40 18.15 5.75 -7.26
N LEU A 41 18.95 6.80 -7.49
CA LEU A 41 18.48 8.18 -7.52
C LEU A 41 17.58 8.45 -8.74
N GLN A 42 17.92 7.86 -9.90
CA GLN A 42 17.09 7.97 -11.10
C GLN A 42 15.72 7.31 -10.88
N ILE A 43 15.68 6.11 -10.25
CA ILE A 43 14.43 5.43 -9.89
C ILE A 43 13.60 6.30 -8.94
N PHE A 44 14.22 6.82 -7.89
CA PHE A 44 13.55 7.68 -6.92
C PHE A 44 12.90 8.91 -7.61
N ARG A 45 13.66 9.63 -8.43
CA ARG A 45 13.15 10.80 -9.15
C ARG A 45 12.04 10.46 -10.14
N ALA A 46 12.16 9.32 -10.82
CA ALA A 46 11.13 8.86 -11.76
C ALA A 46 9.82 8.53 -11.03
N ASN A 47 9.91 7.90 -9.84
CA ASN A 47 8.74 7.61 -9.01
C ASN A 47 8.10 8.89 -8.47
N GLU A 48 8.89 9.87 -7.99
CA GLU A 48 8.33 11.17 -7.56
C GLU A 48 7.63 11.89 -8.71
N ALA A 49 8.26 11.96 -9.90
CA ALA A 49 7.65 12.58 -11.07
C ALA A 49 6.35 11.89 -11.50
N MET A 50 6.28 10.56 -11.38
CA MET A 50 5.06 9.79 -11.63
C MET A 50 3.98 10.11 -10.59
N MET A 51 4.31 10.18 -9.32
CA MET A 51 3.39 10.56 -8.25
C MET A 51 2.86 11.99 -8.43
N ASP A 52 3.69 12.94 -8.85
CA ASP A 52 3.27 14.32 -9.12
C ASP A 52 2.22 14.39 -10.25
N GLN A 53 2.31 13.52 -11.26
CA GLN A 53 1.37 13.42 -12.37
C GLN A 53 0.08 12.69 -12.01
N ALA A 54 0.12 11.78 -11.05
CA ALA A 54 -1.03 10.97 -10.65
C ALA A 54 -2.05 11.80 -9.86
N ASP A 55 -3.34 11.54 -10.08
CA ASP A 55 -4.45 12.12 -9.31
C ASP A 55 -4.76 11.29 -8.06
N VAL A 56 -4.45 9.99 -8.12
CA VAL A 56 -4.81 8.99 -7.11
C VAL A 56 -3.63 8.06 -6.86
N ILE A 57 -3.43 7.68 -5.60
CA ILE A 57 -2.62 6.51 -5.24
C ILE A 57 -3.52 5.37 -4.76
N ILE A 58 -3.19 4.13 -5.17
CA ILE A 58 -3.75 2.90 -4.61
C ILE A 58 -2.58 2.12 -4.00
N ALA A 59 -2.37 2.30 -2.70
CA ALA A 59 -1.26 1.72 -1.96
C ALA A 59 -1.53 0.26 -1.60
N ASN A 60 -0.59 -0.65 -1.93
CA ASN A 60 -0.62 -2.03 -1.45
C ASN A 60 0.01 -2.11 -0.05
N LEU A 61 -0.80 -2.17 0.98
CA LEU A 61 -0.39 -2.27 2.37
C LEU A 61 -0.39 -3.73 2.88
N THR A 62 -0.39 -4.71 1.99
CA THR A 62 -0.19 -6.11 2.38
C THR A 62 1.17 -6.26 3.08
N PRO A 63 1.24 -6.91 4.25
CA PRO A 63 2.47 -7.04 5.03
C PRO A 63 3.63 -7.59 4.21
N PHE A 64 4.81 -6.96 4.35
CA PHE A 64 5.98 -7.30 3.55
C PHE A 64 7.24 -7.39 4.41
N ARG A 65 7.86 -8.57 4.45
CA ARG A 65 9.09 -8.86 5.23
C ARG A 65 8.97 -8.56 6.73
N GLY A 66 7.76 -8.57 7.26
CA GLY A 66 7.45 -8.26 8.66
C GLY A 66 5.97 -8.01 8.85
N PRO A 67 5.56 -7.52 10.02
CA PRO A 67 4.13 -7.28 10.32
C PRO A 67 3.53 -6.09 9.59
N GLY A 68 4.33 -5.16 9.08
CA GLY A 68 3.88 -3.92 8.43
C GLY A 68 4.05 -3.94 6.91
N ALA A 69 3.54 -2.90 6.26
CA ALA A 69 3.65 -2.69 4.83
C ALA A 69 5.09 -2.39 4.38
N ASP A 70 5.34 -2.46 3.08
CA ASP A 70 6.61 -2.07 2.47
C ASP A 70 6.92 -0.58 2.68
N ALA A 71 8.14 -0.28 3.19
CA ALA A 71 8.55 1.07 3.54
C ALA A 71 8.51 2.05 2.35
N GLY A 72 8.80 1.59 1.12
CA GLY A 72 8.68 2.39 -0.09
C GLY A 72 7.24 2.80 -0.35
N THR A 73 6.31 1.85 -0.25
CA THR A 73 4.87 2.11 -0.40
C THR A 73 4.35 3.08 0.67
N VAL A 74 4.86 2.97 1.92
CA VAL A 74 4.52 3.90 3.01
C VAL A 74 4.99 5.32 2.70
N TYR A 75 6.22 5.46 2.17
CA TYR A 75 6.73 6.77 1.72
C TYR A 75 5.83 7.36 0.62
N GLU A 76 5.49 6.57 -0.40
CA GLU A 76 4.66 6.99 -1.52
C GLU A 76 3.26 7.42 -1.06
N LEU A 77 2.63 6.68 -0.16
CA LEU A 77 1.35 7.05 0.44
C LEU A 77 1.44 8.38 1.21
N GLY A 78 2.47 8.55 2.04
CA GLY A 78 2.71 9.79 2.79
C GLY A 78 2.96 10.98 1.87
N TYR A 79 3.76 10.80 0.82
CA TYR A 79 4.02 11.83 -0.19
C TYR A 79 2.72 12.28 -0.88
N MET A 80 1.92 11.35 -1.38
CA MET A 80 0.66 11.64 -2.06
C MET A 80 -0.36 12.30 -1.13
N SER A 81 -0.47 11.83 0.11
CA SER A 81 -1.32 12.43 1.15
C SER A 81 -0.92 13.87 1.46
N ALA A 82 0.38 14.15 1.63
CA ALA A 82 0.89 15.50 1.87
C ALA A 82 0.65 16.47 0.69
N ARG A 83 0.55 15.93 -0.54
CA ARG A 83 0.19 16.68 -1.75
C ARG A 83 -1.32 16.89 -1.92
N GLY A 84 -2.14 16.40 -1.00
CA GLY A 84 -3.60 16.47 -1.09
C GLY A 84 -4.20 15.62 -2.20
N LYS A 85 -3.45 14.62 -2.69
CA LYS A 85 -3.92 13.68 -3.70
C LYS A 85 -4.87 12.66 -3.08
N PHE A 86 -5.76 12.09 -3.88
CA PHE A 86 -6.70 11.09 -3.40
C PHE A 86 -5.99 9.77 -3.07
N CYS A 87 -6.07 9.35 -1.81
CA CYS A 87 -5.36 8.18 -1.31
C CYS A 87 -6.33 7.03 -1.05
N LEU A 88 -6.04 5.90 -1.66
CA LEU A 88 -6.69 4.61 -1.45
C LEU A 88 -5.64 3.58 -1.05
N GLY A 89 -6.03 2.58 -0.28
CA GLY A 89 -5.17 1.49 0.10
C GLY A 89 -5.91 0.17 0.23
N TYR A 90 -5.20 -0.91 0.02
CA TYR A 90 -5.70 -2.25 0.24
C TYR A 90 -4.64 -3.14 0.92
N SER A 91 -5.11 -4.16 1.63
CA SER A 91 -4.27 -5.22 2.15
C SER A 91 -4.94 -6.56 1.92
N ASN A 92 -4.21 -7.55 1.40
CA ASN A 92 -4.71 -8.92 1.26
C ASN A 92 -4.60 -9.73 2.56
N ASP A 93 -4.02 -9.16 3.64
CA ASP A 93 -4.12 -9.71 4.99
C ASP A 93 -5.05 -8.84 5.84
N PRO A 94 -6.28 -9.31 6.17
CA PRO A 94 -7.22 -8.57 7.00
C PRO A 94 -6.87 -8.59 8.49
N THR A 95 -5.82 -9.29 8.91
CA THR A 95 -5.43 -9.43 10.31
C THR A 95 -4.99 -8.10 10.89
N LEU A 96 -5.39 -7.79 12.12
CA LEU A 96 -4.97 -6.58 12.82
C LEU A 96 -3.44 -6.56 13.05
N TYR A 97 -2.87 -5.36 13.10
CA TYR A 97 -1.43 -5.16 13.22
C TYR A 97 -0.84 -5.86 14.46
N ALA A 98 -1.43 -5.67 15.63
CA ALA A 98 -0.95 -6.30 16.86
C ALA A 98 -0.95 -7.84 16.77
N ASP A 99 -1.95 -8.43 16.11
CA ASP A 99 -2.02 -9.89 15.93
C ASP A 99 -0.98 -10.37 14.92
N ARG A 100 -0.65 -9.56 13.91
CA ARG A 100 0.46 -9.86 13.00
C ARG A 100 1.80 -9.81 13.72
N VAL A 101 2.04 -8.82 14.58
CA VAL A 101 3.28 -8.74 15.36
C VAL A 101 3.49 -10.01 16.19
N ARG A 102 2.43 -10.57 16.79
CA ARG A 102 2.47 -11.83 17.54
C ARG A 102 2.93 -13.05 16.74
N ARG A 103 2.89 -12.98 15.41
CA ARG A 103 3.44 -14.04 14.52
C ARG A 103 4.97 -13.99 14.40
N PHE A 104 5.58 -12.86 14.73
CA PHE A 104 7.01 -12.60 14.57
C PHE A 104 7.78 -12.59 15.91
N THR A 105 7.10 -12.22 17.01
CA THR A 105 7.70 -12.14 18.33
C THR A 105 6.66 -12.43 19.41
N GLU A 106 7.11 -12.81 20.59
CA GLU A 106 6.24 -12.87 21.76
C GLU A 106 5.82 -11.45 22.15
N VAL A 107 4.53 -11.27 22.44
CA VAL A 107 3.94 -9.99 22.88
C VAL A 107 3.22 -10.20 24.20
N THR A 108 3.57 -9.41 25.20
CA THR A 108 2.99 -9.43 26.55
C THR A 108 2.35 -8.08 26.88
N THR A 109 1.54 -8.07 27.93
CA THR A 109 1.01 -6.79 28.46
C THR A 109 1.89 -6.32 29.61
N GLN A 110 2.47 -5.13 29.47
CA GLN A 110 3.29 -4.46 30.45
C GLN A 110 2.69 -3.08 30.74
N ASP A 111 2.36 -2.79 32.00
CA ASP A 111 1.76 -1.51 32.41
C ASP A 111 0.54 -1.07 31.57
N GLY A 112 -0.30 -2.05 31.17
CA GLY A 112 -1.49 -1.81 30.37
C GLY A 112 -1.26 -1.56 28.89
N ARG A 113 -0.04 -1.80 28.38
CA ARG A 113 0.34 -1.69 26.96
C ARG A 113 0.89 -3.01 26.45
N LEU A 114 0.70 -3.28 25.17
CA LEU A 114 1.36 -4.40 24.51
C LEU A 114 2.85 -4.06 24.31
N ALA A 115 3.72 -4.99 24.66
CA ALA A 115 5.16 -4.88 24.43
C ALA A 115 5.71 -6.22 23.90
N ASP A 116 6.71 -6.13 23.04
CA ASP A 116 7.45 -7.29 22.54
C ASP A 116 8.55 -7.75 23.53
N VAL A 117 9.33 -8.75 23.14
CA VAL A 117 10.42 -9.32 23.97
C VAL A 117 11.52 -8.32 24.33
N ASP A 118 11.70 -7.28 23.51
CA ASP A 118 12.69 -6.22 23.73
C ASP A 118 12.10 -5.04 24.54
N GLY A 119 10.83 -5.13 24.96
CA GLY A 119 10.12 -4.10 25.69
C GLY A 119 9.61 -2.93 24.82
N LEU A 120 9.65 -3.07 23.49
CA LEU A 120 9.14 -2.06 22.58
C LEU A 120 7.62 -2.13 22.52
N THR A 121 6.96 -0.98 22.60
CA THR A 121 5.50 -0.89 22.55
C THR A 121 4.97 -1.30 21.18
N VAL A 122 3.98 -2.19 21.18
CA VAL A 122 3.22 -2.59 20.00
C VAL A 122 1.92 -1.79 19.93
N GLU A 123 1.67 -1.13 18.80
CA GLU A 123 0.40 -0.40 18.58
C GLU A 123 -0.79 -1.37 18.58
N ASP A 124 -1.82 -1.03 19.34
CA ASP A 124 -3.07 -1.80 19.41
C ASP A 124 -4.29 -0.86 19.41
N PHE A 125 -4.52 -0.26 18.26
CA PHE A 125 -5.68 0.60 18.00
C PHE A 125 -6.78 -0.09 17.21
N ALA A 126 -6.76 -1.41 17.15
CA ALA A 126 -7.63 -2.22 16.27
C ALA A 126 -7.51 -1.86 14.77
N HIS A 127 -6.32 -1.43 14.35
CA HIS A 127 -6.01 -1.13 12.96
C HIS A 127 -5.28 -2.28 12.28
N ASN A 128 -5.42 -2.35 10.95
CA ASN A 128 -4.71 -3.34 10.12
C ASN A 128 -3.23 -2.99 9.90
N ASP A 129 -2.82 -1.74 10.14
CA ASP A 129 -1.42 -1.32 10.08
C ASP A 129 -1.21 -0.07 10.96
N ASN A 130 -0.01 0.53 10.92
CA ASN A 130 0.33 1.71 11.68
C ASN A 130 -0.69 2.84 11.46
N LEU A 131 -1.05 3.52 12.55
CA LEU A 131 -2.08 4.55 12.58
C LEU A 131 -1.89 5.66 11.54
N MET A 132 -0.64 6.02 11.20
CA MET A 132 -0.37 7.07 10.22
C MET A 132 -0.83 6.70 8.81
N MET A 133 -0.71 5.43 8.42
CA MET A 133 -1.20 4.94 7.14
C MET A 133 -2.73 4.87 7.11
N ILE A 134 -3.32 4.32 8.18
CA ILE A 134 -4.78 4.14 8.25
C ILE A 134 -5.48 5.50 8.21
N HIS A 135 -5.05 6.46 9.03
CA HIS A 135 -5.66 7.78 9.04
C HIS A 135 -5.35 8.60 7.79
N ALA A 136 -4.24 8.36 7.09
CA ALA A 136 -4.01 8.98 5.78
C ALA A 136 -5.07 8.56 4.74
N LEU A 137 -5.61 7.34 4.83
CA LEU A 137 -6.74 6.89 4.01
C LEU A 137 -8.07 7.47 4.51
N ASP A 138 -8.30 7.45 5.82
CA ASP A 138 -9.54 7.93 6.46
C ASP A 138 -9.82 9.42 6.16
N LEU A 139 -8.78 10.26 6.02
CA LEU A 139 -8.91 11.67 5.65
C LEU A 139 -9.70 11.89 4.34
N TYR A 140 -9.71 10.89 3.45
CA TYR A 140 -10.46 10.93 2.20
C TYR A 140 -11.77 10.13 2.26
N GLY A 141 -12.15 9.63 3.43
CA GLY A 141 -13.34 8.81 3.62
C GLY A 141 -13.22 7.42 2.98
N CYS A 142 -12.00 6.94 2.80
CA CYS A 142 -11.72 5.66 2.14
C CYS A 142 -11.03 4.73 3.14
N PRO A 143 -11.75 3.85 3.83
CA PRO A 143 -11.14 2.87 4.72
C PRO A 143 -10.22 1.92 3.92
N LEU A 144 -9.25 1.32 4.60
CA LEU A 144 -8.43 0.28 4.01
C LEU A 144 -9.33 -0.85 3.49
N VAL A 145 -9.18 -1.20 2.22
CA VAL A 145 -9.92 -2.32 1.61
C VAL A 145 -9.21 -3.62 1.93
N THR A 146 -9.93 -4.55 2.58
CA THR A 146 -9.41 -5.89 2.89
C THR A 146 -10.41 -6.96 2.47
N PRO A 147 -9.96 -8.18 2.08
CA PRO A 147 -10.84 -9.30 1.90
C PRO A 147 -11.37 -9.80 3.27
N PRO A 148 -12.47 -10.55 3.32
CA PRO A 148 -13.01 -11.12 4.57
C PRO A 148 -12.08 -12.16 5.20
N GLN A 149 -11.18 -12.77 4.42
CA GLN A 149 -10.17 -13.73 4.83
C GLN A 149 -8.95 -13.64 3.92
N VAL A 150 -7.79 -14.09 4.41
CA VAL A 150 -6.57 -14.14 3.61
C VAL A 150 -6.80 -15.02 2.37
N PRO A 151 -6.58 -14.50 1.15
CA PRO A 151 -6.74 -15.28 -0.07
C PRO A 151 -5.66 -16.38 -0.18
N ALA A 152 -5.93 -17.41 -0.98
CA ALA A 152 -4.99 -18.50 -1.20
C ALA A 152 -3.65 -18.03 -1.79
N ASP A 153 -3.69 -17.00 -2.62
CA ASP A 153 -2.50 -16.32 -3.15
C ASP A 153 -2.52 -14.84 -2.76
N ILE A 154 -1.92 -14.54 -1.63
CA ILE A 154 -1.89 -13.20 -1.04
C ILE A 154 -1.21 -12.16 -1.94
N TRP A 155 -0.33 -12.59 -2.86
CA TRP A 155 0.47 -11.71 -3.69
C TRP A 155 -0.16 -11.41 -5.04
N HIS A 156 -0.98 -12.31 -5.57
CA HIS A 156 -1.57 -12.21 -6.91
C HIS A 156 -3.09 -11.96 -6.87
N ASP A 157 -3.72 -12.02 -5.70
CA ASP A 157 -5.14 -11.63 -5.60
C ASP A 157 -5.27 -10.11 -5.78
N LEU A 158 -5.93 -9.72 -6.86
CA LEU A 158 -6.18 -8.32 -7.22
C LEU A 158 -7.61 -7.86 -6.92
N THR A 159 -8.40 -8.67 -6.20
CA THR A 159 -9.81 -8.35 -5.90
C THR A 159 -9.93 -7.05 -5.09
N ALA A 160 -9.15 -6.92 -4.00
CA ALA A 160 -9.16 -5.71 -3.17
C ALA A 160 -8.60 -4.49 -3.94
N PHE A 161 -7.59 -4.69 -4.79
CA PHE A 161 -7.09 -3.65 -5.69
C PHE A 161 -8.18 -3.17 -6.65
N GLU A 162 -8.94 -4.07 -7.29
CA GLU A 162 -10.02 -3.71 -8.23
C GLU A 162 -11.15 -2.93 -7.53
N VAL A 163 -11.47 -3.25 -6.28
CA VAL A 163 -12.40 -2.45 -5.46
C VAL A 163 -11.89 -1.00 -5.33
N CYS A 164 -10.61 -0.82 -4.99
CA CYS A 164 -10.00 0.52 -4.93
C CYS A 164 -10.07 1.25 -6.28
N VAL A 165 -9.82 0.56 -7.40
CA VAL A 165 -9.92 1.15 -8.75
C VAL A 165 -11.35 1.63 -9.02
N GLY A 166 -12.36 0.85 -8.64
CA GLY A 166 -13.78 1.26 -8.75
C GLY A 166 -14.09 2.52 -7.93
N MET A 167 -13.56 2.62 -6.71
CA MET A 167 -13.69 3.81 -5.85
C MET A 167 -13.01 5.05 -6.49
N ALA A 168 -11.81 4.87 -7.04
CA ALA A 168 -11.09 5.92 -7.75
C ALA A 168 -11.89 6.44 -8.95
N ALA A 169 -12.40 5.54 -9.79
CA ALA A 169 -13.22 5.90 -10.95
C ALA A 169 -14.47 6.68 -10.56
N ALA A 170 -15.20 6.23 -9.55
CA ALA A 170 -16.38 6.93 -9.04
C ALA A 170 -16.05 8.34 -8.53
N ARG A 171 -14.93 8.51 -7.82
CA ARG A 171 -14.49 9.80 -7.28
C ARG A 171 -14.13 10.79 -8.37
N LEU A 172 -13.35 10.37 -9.37
CA LEU A 172 -12.88 11.24 -10.46
C LEU A 172 -14.03 11.64 -11.38
N THR A 173 -15.00 10.76 -11.63
CA THR A 173 -16.19 11.08 -12.43
C THR A 173 -17.10 12.11 -11.73
N SER A 174 -17.16 12.11 -10.40
CA SER A 174 -17.98 13.04 -9.61
C SER A 174 -17.37 14.44 -9.50
N ALA A 175 -16.09 14.60 -9.82
CA ALA A 175 -15.34 15.86 -9.75
C ALA A 175 -15.26 16.59 -11.10
N SER A 176 -15.72 15.95 -12.17
CA SER A 176 -15.82 16.49 -13.54
C SER A 176 -17.19 17.13 -13.80
#